data_d4fdccc794c6626a8e33e522763629ff
#
_entry.id   d4fdccc794c6626a8e33e522763629ff
#
_cell.length_a   1.000
_cell.length_b   1.000
_cell.length_c   1.000
_cell.angle_alpha   90.00
_cell.angle_beta   90.00
_cell.angle_gamma   90.00
#
_symmetry.space_group_name_H-M   'P 1'
#
loop_
_entity.id
_entity.type
_entity.pdbx_description
1 polymer ?
#
loop_
_entity_poly.entity_id
_entity_poly.type
_entity_poly.pdbx_seq_one_letter_code
_entity_poly.pdbx_strand_id
1 'polypeptide(L)'
;FRQAFQNALKPAKGTAILGLLPSYLEREGSSLVYMVDQLIRDSGEEDSGFFLHNQDELLQLLQQREHAQKPSILIGVTYALLDFAERFPTPLRHTTIMETGGMKGRRKELIREEVHGLLKEAFQVHQIASEYGMTELLSQAYSHGDGIFRCPPWMSVSVRDVQDPLSKFPSGKGGLNIMDLANMDSCAFIATQDLGIVHA
;
A
#
# COMPACT_ATOMS: atom_id res chain seq x y z
N PHE A 1 -3.82 -7.59 9.72
CA PHE A 1 -3.28 -7.24 8.39
C PHE A 1 -3.07 -8.47 7.48
N ARG A 2 -2.46 -9.57 7.94
CA ARG A 2 -2.16 -10.77 7.12
C ARG A 2 -3.36 -11.24 6.29
N GLN A 3 -4.49 -11.47 6.96
CA GLN A 3 -5.71 -11.93 6.28
C GLN A 3 -6.25 -10.89 5.28
N ALA A 4 -6.17 -9.59 5.62
CA ALA A 4 -6.58 -8.51 4.72
C ALA A 4 -5.72 -8.49 3.45
N PHE A 5 -4.39 -8.58 3.59
CA PHE A 5 -3.44 -8.66 2.48
C PHE A 5 -3.68 -9.90 1.61
N GLN A 6 -3.82 -11.08 2.22
CA GLN A 6 -4.09 -12.33 1.50
C GLN A 6 -5.42 -12.28 0.73
N ASN A 7 -6.47 -11.74 1.32
CA ASN A 7 -7.77 -11.61 0.66
C ASN A 7 -7.73 -10.64 -0.52
N ALA A 8 -6.98 -9.55 -0.37
CA ALA A 8 -6.86 -8.52 -1.39
C ALA A 8 -5.92 -8.94 -2.52
N LEU A 9 -4.65 -9.20 -2.23
CA LEU A 9 -3.61 -9.40 -3.25
C LEU A 9 -3.53 -10.84 -3.76
N LYS A 10 -4.01 -11.81 -2.97
CA LYS A 10 -3.99 -13.25 -3.30
C LYS A 10 -2.64 -13.69 -3.88
N PRO A 11 -1.52 -13.44 -3.18
CA PRO A 11 -0.19 -13.73 -3.70
C PRO A 11 -0.08 -15.22 -4.05
N ALA A 12 0.46 -15.51 -5.23
CA ALA A 12 0.72 -16.87 -5.64
C ALA A 12 1.84 -17.50 -4.79
N LYS A 13 1.91 -18.82 -4.77
CA LYS A 13 3.07 -19.51 -4.16
C LYS A 13 4.36 -19.09 -4.88
N GLY A 14 5.40 -18.80 -4.12
CA GLY A 14 6.66 -18.33 -4.68
C GLY A 14 6.72 -16.82 -4.92
N THR A 15 5.74 -16.04 -4.42
CA THR A 15 5.75 -14.58 -4.52
C THR A 15 6.74 -13.98 -3.54
N ALA A 16 7.77 -13.29 -4.05
CA ALA A 16 8.68 -12.50 -3.21
C ALA A 16 8.05 -11.17 -2.81
N ILE A 17 8.31 -10.74 -1.58
CA ILE A 17 7.90 -9.44 -1.05
C ILE A 17 9.12 -8.53 -0.97
N LEU A 18 9.12 -7.45 -1.74
CA LEU A 18 10.22 -6.50 -1.88
C LEU A 18 9.80 -5.16 -1.31
N GLY A 19 10.40 -4.76 -0.19
CA GLY A 19 10.05 -3.54 0.54
C GLY A 19 10.96 -2.35 0.18
N LEU A 20 10.45 -1.33 -0.51
CA LEU A 20 11.15 -0.08 -0.82
C LEU A 20 10.70 1.03 0.14
N LEU A 21 11.23 1.00 1.38
CA LEU A 21 10.80 1.83 2.51
C LEU A 21 11.98 2.60 3.17
N PRO A 22 12.75 3.42 2.43
CA PRO A 22 14.03 3.95 2.88
C PRO A 22 14.01 4.80 4.15
N SER A 23 12.92 5.50 4.43
CA SER A 23 12.84 6.40 5.60
C SER A 23 12.18 5.79 6.84
N TYR A 24 11.72 4.56 6.74
CA TYR A 24 10.88 3.97 7.79
C TYR A 24 11.67 3.04 8.72
N LEU A 25 12.74 2.42 8.24
CA LEU A 25 13.59 1.56 9.09
C LEU A 25 14.41 2.34 10.11
N GLU A 26 14.61 3.64 9.87
CA GLU A 26 15.24 4.55 10.84
C GLU A 26 14.29 5.00 11.96
N ARG A 27 12.99 4.66 11.88
CA ARG A 27 11.97 4.98 12.88
C ARG A 27 11.56 3.74 13.66
N GLU A 28 11.94 3.68 14.91
CA GLU A 28 11.41 2.66 15.83
C GLU A 28 9.87 2.77 15.91
N GLY A 29 9.19 1.62 15.87
CA GLY A 29 7.73 1.53 16.05
C GLY A 29 6.87 1.81 14.80
N SER A 30 7.44 1.78 13.58
CA SER A 30 6.64 1.92 12.36
C SER A 30 5.77 0.67 12.11
N SER A 31 4.44 0.85 12.14
CA SER A 31 3.47 -0.21 11.82
C SER A 31 3.62 -0.74 10.39
N LEU A 32 3.95 0.15 9.44
CA LEU A 32 4.18 -0.23 8.04
C LEU A 32 5.40 -1.15 7.90
N VAL A 33 6.52 -0.81 8.57
CA VAL A 33 7.73 -1.67 8.57
C VAL A 33 7.43 -3.02 9.19
N TYR A 34 6.74 -3.03 10.34
CA TYR A 34 6.33 -4.26 11.00
C TYR A 34 5.46 -5.13 10.07
N MET A 35 4.48 -4.54 9.39
CA MET A 35 3.63 -5.25 8.45
C MET A 35 4.45 -5.87 7.31
N VAL A 36 5.32 -5.09 6.67
CA VAL A 36 6.13 -5.57 5.54
C VAL A 36 7.16 -6.62 5.99
N ASP A 37 7.80 -6.46 7.16
CA ASP A 37 8.70 -7.46 7.74
C ASP A 37 7.99 -8.82 7.94
N GLN A 38 6.78 -8.78 8.48
CA GLN A 38 6.00 -10.00 8.66
C GLN A 38 5.57 -10.63 7.32
N LEU A 39 5.23 -9.83 6.31
CA LEU A 39 4.91 -10.34 4.97
C LEU A 39 6.13 -10.96 4.29
N ILE A 40 7.32 -10.38 4.47
CA ILE A 40 8.60 -10.92 4.00
C ILE A 40 8.83 -12.31 4.62
N ARG A 41 8.71 -12.43 5.95
CA ARG A 41 8.88 -13.70 6.66
C ARG A 41 7.85 -14.74 6.24
N ASP A 42 6.58 -14.34 6.14
CA ASP A 42 5.47 -15.22 5.78
C ASP A 42 5.58 -15.73 4.32
N SER A 43 6.27 -14.99 3.44
CA SER A 43 6.48 -15.40 2.05
C SER A 43 7.35 -16.66 1.92
N GLY A 44 8.32 -16.83 2.83
CA GLY A 44 9.31 -17.91 2.79
C GLY A 44 10.25 -17.87 1.58
N GLU A 45 10.23 -16.78 0.78
CA GLU A 45 11.07 -16.61 -0.39
C GLU A 45 12.40 -15.94 0.01
N GLU A 46 13.53 -16.56 -0.36
CA GLU A 46 14.87 -16.05 -0.07
C GLU A 46 15.15 -14.67 -0.68
N ASP A 47 14.49 -14.39 -1.81
CA ASP A 47 14.58 -13.12 -2.52
C ASP A 47 13.80 -11.98 -1.81
N SER A 48 12.99 -12.28 -0.79
CA SER A 48 12.20 -11.27 -0.08
C SER A 48 13.07 -10.47 0.88
N GLY A 49 12.87 -9.14 0.91
CA GLY A 49 13.67 -8.29 1.78
C GLY A 49 13.34 -6.81 1.64
N PHE A 50 14.07 -5.99 2.42
CA PHE A 50 14.02 -4.54 2.34
C PHE A 50 15.18 -3.99 1.49
N PHE A 51 14.84 -3.04 0.63
CA PHE A 51 15.78 -2.34 -0.23
C PHE A 51 15.74 -0.83 0.08
N LEU A 52 16.71 -0.35 0.88
CA LEU A 52 16.71 1.01 1.39
C LEU A 52 17.54 1.96 0.53
N HIS A 53 18.79 1.61 0.33
CA HIS A 53 19.79 2.40 -0.37
C HIS A 53 20.40 1.63 -1.55
N ASN A 54 20.09 0.36 -1.66
CA ASN A 54 20.61 -0.59 -2.65
C ASN A 54 19.64 -0.77 -3.81
N GLN A 55 19.21 0.33 -4.42
CA GLN A 55 18.25 0.32 -5.53
C GLN A 55 18.77 -0.45 -6.76
N ASP A 56 20.09 -0.47 -6.99
CA ASP A 56 20.70 -1.23 -8.08
C ASP A 56 20.55 -2.74 -7.86
N GLU A 57 20.65 -3.22 -6.62
CA GLU A 57 20.38 -4.64 -6.27
C GLU A 57 18.89 -4.97 -6.45
N LEU A 58 18.00 -4.07 -6.04
CA LEU A 58 16.56 -4.24 -6.27
C LEU A 58 16.26 -4.38 -7.77
N LEU A 59 16.86 -3.53 -8.61
CA LEU A 59 16.69 -3.62 -10.06
C LEU A 59 17.14 -4.98 -10.60
N GLN A 60 18.35 -5.41 -10.23
CA GLN A 60 18.89 -6.70 -10.67
C GLN A 60 17.99 -7.86 -10.25
N LEU A 61 17.52 -7.84 -9.02
CA LEU A 61 16.61 -8.87 -8.50
C LEU A 61 15.28 -8.88 -9.25
N LEU A 62 14.66 -7.72 -9.48
CA LEU A 62 13.44 -7.60 -10.25
C LEU A 62 13.64 -8.18 -11.67
N GLN A 63 14.73 -7.81 -12.36
CA GLN A 63 15.05 -8.33 -13.70
C GLN A 63 15.25 -9.85 -13.71
N GLN A 64 15.93 -10.39 -12.71
CA GLN A 64 16.13 -11.85 -12.57
C GLN A 64 14.79 -12.57 -12.39
N ARG A 65 13.91 -12.05 -11.52
CA ARG A 65 12.60 -12.65 -11.27
C ARG A 65 11.67 -12.52 -12.46
N GLU A 66 11.68 -11.37 -13.16
CA GLU A 66 10.93 -11.18 -14.42
C GLU A 66 11.39 -12.18 -15.49
N HIS A 67 12.71 -12.36 -15.68
CA HIS A 67 13.25 -13.33 -16.62
C HIS A 67 12.86 -14.78 -16.25
N ALA A 68 12.85 -15.09 -14.96
CA ALA A 68 12.44 -16.41 -14.44
C ALA A 68 10.91 -16.58 -14.37
N GLN A 69 10.12 -15.57 -14.74
CA GLN A 69 8.66 -15.53 -14.63
C GLN A 69 8.15 -15.81 -13.20
N LYS A 70 8.93 -15.41 -12.20
CA LYS A 70 8.58 -15.57 -10.78
C LYS A 70 7.80 -14.36 -10.28
N PRO A 71 6.67 -14.57 -9.59
CA PRO A 71 5.85 -13.46 -9.10
C PRO A 71 6.55 -12.67 -7.98
N SER A 72 6.37 -11.35 -7.99
CA SER A 72 6.86 -10.44 -6.95
C SER A 72 5.80 -9.42 -6.58
N ILE A 73 5.88 -8.89 -5.37
CA ILE A 73 5.15 -7.69 -4.95
C ILE A 73 6.17 -6.67 -4.46
N LEU A 74 6.28 -5.55 -5.18
CA LEU A 74 7.10 -4.40 -4.79
C LEU A 74 6.22 -3.44 -3.99
N ILE A 75 6.46 -3.36 -2.68
CA ILE A 75 5.76 -2.48 -1.74
C ILE A 75 6.64 -1.27 -1.48
N GLY A 76 6.12 -0.07 -1.73
CA GLY A 76 6.91 1.12 -1.49
C GLY A 76 6.07 2.35 -1.14
N VAL A 77 6.71 3.31 -0.47
CA VAL A 77 6.12 4.63 -0.29
C VAL A 77 6.20 5.41 -1.59
N THR A 78 5.22 6.27 -1.83
CA THR A 78 5.02 6.96 -3.11
C THR A 78 6.31 7.60 -3.63
N TYR A 79 7.01 8.43 -2.80
CA TYR A 79 8.21 9.11 -3.27
C TYR A 79 9.34 8.15 -3.66
N ALA A 80 9.51 7.03 -2.92
CA ALA A 80 10.58 6.08 -3.20
C ALA A 80 10.31 5.26 -4.47
N LEU A 81 9.05 4.91 -4.73
CA LEU A 81 8.65 4.29 -5.99
C LEU A 81 8.87 5.23 -7.18
N LEU A 82 8.55 6.52 -7.03
CA LEU A 82 8.79 7.52 -8.08
C LEU A 82 10.29 7.72 -8.33
N ASP A 83 11.12 7.81 -7.27
CA ASP A 83 12.57 7.93 -7.40
C ASP A 83 13.16 6.71 -8.11
N PHE A 84 12.68 5.51 -7.76
CA PHE A 84 13.10 4.27 -8.40
C PHE A 84 12.65 4.21 -9.87
N ALA A 85 11.42 4.61 -10.16
CA ALA A 85 10.86 4.64 -11.51
C ALA A 85 11.59 5.61 -12.44
N GLU A 86 11.96 6.79 -11.94
CA GLU A 86 12.74 7.77 -12.71
C GLU A 86 14.15 7.28 -13.03
N ARG A 87 14.78 6.60 -12.06
CA ARG A 87 16.16 6.12 -12.22
C ARG A 87 16.24 4.85 -13.06
N PHE A 88 15.24 3.96 -12.95
CA PHE A 88 15.26 2.62 -13.51
C PHE A 88 13.96 2.24 -14.22
N PRO A 89 13.57 2.94 -15.29
CA PRO A 89 12.39 2.54 -16.05
C PRO A 89 12.63 1.14 -16.64
N THR A 90 11.78 0.18 -16.26
CA THR A 90 11.92 -1.23 -16.67
C THR A 90 10.57 -1.93 -16.73
N PRO A 91 10.27 -2.72 -17.77
CA PRO A 91 9.02 -3.47 -17.85
C PRO A 91 8.93 -4.54 -16.76
N LEU A 92 7.81 -4.56 -16.03
CA LEU A 92 7.53 -5.52 -14.97
C LEU A 92 6.21 -6.24 -15.26
N ARG A 93 6.27 -7.48 -15.74
CA ARG A 93 5.09 -8.28 -16.14
C ARG A 93 4.63 -9.25 -15.06
N HIS A 94 5.56 -9.66 -14.19
CA HIS A 94 5.34 -10.63 -13.11
C HIS A 94 5.41 -9.98 -11.72
N THR A 95 5.52 -8.65 -11.68
CA THR A 95 5.60 -7.88 -10.44
C THR A 95 4.35 -7.01 -10.25
N THR A 96 3.68 -7.18 -9.13
CA THR A 96 2.65 -6.25 -8.66
C THR A 96 3.31 -5.11 -7.91
N ILE A 97 3.03 -3.87 -8.31
CA ILE A 97 3.51 -2.68 -7.59
C ILE A 97 2.41 -2.21 -6.66
N MET A 98 2.74 -2.01 -5.39
CA MET A 98 1.81 -1.51 -4.37
C MET A 98 2.39 -0.26 -3.69
N GLU A 99 1.70 0.86 -3.83
CA GLU A 99 2.04 2.09 -3.13
C GLU A 99 1.29 2.17 -1.80
N THR A 100 1.96 2.67 -0.77
CA THR A 100 1.41 2.79 0.59
C THR A 100 1.23 4.25 1.03
N GLY A 101 1.19 5.18 0.08
CA GLY A 101 1.05 6.61 0.33
C GLY A 101 2.31 7.29 0.87
N GLY A 102 2.27 8.62 0.89
CA GLY A 102 3.26 9.47 1.54
C GLY A 102 4.33 10.04 0.62
N MET A 103 4.22 11.35 0.35
CA MET A 103 5.29 12.17 -0.26
C MET A 103 6.26 12.71 0.80
N LYS A 104 5.80 12.82 2.06
CA LYS A 104 6.59 13.24 3.25
C LYS A 104 7.43 14.49 3.05
N GLY A 105 6.93 15.45 2.26
CA GLY A 105 7.62 16.70 1.97
C GLY A 105 8.89 16.55 1.13
N ARG A 106 9.20 15.36 0.59
CA ARG A 106 10.38 15.12 -0.26
C ARG A 106 10.17 15.47 -1.72
N ARG A 107 8.90 15.48 -2.18
CA ARG A 107 8.50 15.90 -3.53
C ARG A 107 7.26 16.78 -3.45
N LYS A 108 6.97 17.51 -4.53
CA LYS A 108 5.66 18.16 -4.71
C LYS A 108 4.58 17.10 -4.58
N GLU A 109 3.53 17.41 -3.82
CA GLU A 109 2.37 16.52 -3.73
C GLU A 109 1.72 16.37 -5.10
N LEU A 110 1.67 15.14 -5.58
CA LEU A 110 0.95 14.72 -6.78
C LEU A 110 -0.34 14.05 -6.38
N ILE A 111 -1.37 14.20 -7.19
CA ILE A 111 -2.58 13.40 -7.00
C ILE A 111 -2.32 11.95 -7.40
N ARG A 112 -3.11 11.02 -6.87
CA ARG A 112 -2.91 9.58 -7.10
C ARG A 112 -2.85 9.21 -8.56
N GLU A 113 -3.72 9.80 -9.38
CA GLU A 113 -3.79 9.56 -10.82
C GLU A 113 -2.48 9.91 -11.53
N GLU A 114 -1.82 11.00 -11.13
CA GLU A 114 -0.51 11.40 -11.68
C GLU A 114 0.57 10.41 -11.25
N VAL A 115 0.61 10.03 -9.96
CA VAL A 115 1.55 9.03 -9.42
C VAL A 115 1.40 7.71 -10.18
N HIS A 116 0.18 7.21 -10.29
CA HIS A 116 -0.09 5.95 -10.98
C HIS A 116 0.24 6.03 -12.48
N GLY A 117 0.02 7.19 -13.12
CA GLY A 117 0.41 7.43 -14.50
C GLY A 117 1.92 7.26 -14.71
N LEU A 118 2.71 7.94 -13.90
CA LEU A 118 4.18 7.88 -13.96
C LEU A 118 4.71 6.46 -13.69
N LEU A 119 4.19 5.78 -12.67
CA LEU A 119 4.61 4.41 -12.34
C LEU A 119 4.21 3.40 -13.42
N LYS A 120 3.01 3.53 -14.00
CA LYS A 120 2.56 2.69 -15.11
C LYS A 120 3.42 2.87 -16.35
N GLU A 121 3.78 4.09 -16.69
CA GLU A 121 4.64 4.39 -17.82
C GLU A 121 6.04 3.80 -17.62
N ALA A 122 6.68 4.06 -16.48
CA ALA A 122 8.03 3.60 -16.18
C ALA A 122 8.16 2.07 -16.13
N PHE A 123 7.19 1.40 -15.52
CA PHE A 123 7.23 -0.05 -15.33
C PHE A 123 6.42 -0.84 -16.35
N GLN A 124 5.75 -0.16 -17.28
CA GLN A 124 4.88 -0.74 -18.31
C GLN A 124 3.85 -1.73 -17.73
N VAL A 125 3.27 -1.38 -16.59
CA VAL A 125 2.22 -2.16 -15.93
C VAL A 125 0.83 -1.54 -16.17
N HIS A 126 -0.20 -2.37 -16.16
CA HIS A 126 -1.57 -1.90 -16.41
C HIS A 126 -2.19 -1.21 -15.19
N GLN A 127 -1.77 -1.60 -13.98
CA GLN A 127 -2.34 -1.10 -12.72
C GLN A 127 -1.30 -1.01 -11.62
N ILE A 128 -1.52 -0.09 -10.69
CA ILE A 128 -0.76 0.07 -9.47
C ILE A 128 -1.72 -0.18 -8.32
N ALA A 129 -1.42 -1.14 -7.46
CA ALA A 129 -2.18 -1.37 -6.25
C ALA A 129 -1.87 -0.28 -5.21
N SER A 130 -2.83 0.00 -4.33
CA SER A 130 -2.65 0.94 -3.21
C SER A 130 -3.09 0.31 -1.91
N GLU A 131 -2.41 0.64 -0.83
CA GLU A 131 -2.79 0.30 0.53
C GLU A 131 -3.24 1.56 1.26
N TYR A 132 -4.33 1.44 2.01
CA TYR A 132 -4.80 2.44 2.96
C TYR A 132 -4.77 1.86 4.37
N GLY A 133 -3.95 2.44 5.20
CA GLY A 133 -3.79 2.10 6.60
C GLY A 133 -3.18 3.24 7.40
N MET A 134 -3.17 3.11 8.70
CA MET A 134 -2.54 4.03 9.66
C MET A 134 -2.16 3.26 10.92
N THR A 135 -1.35 3.86 11.78
CA THR A 135 -0.91 3.24 13.03
C THR A 135 -2.09 2.87 13.95
N GLU A 136 -3.16 3.65 13.88
CA GLU A 136 -4.38 3.48 14.68
C GLU A 136 -5.28 2.33 14.21
N LEU A 137 -5.03 1.76 13.02
CA LEU A 137 -5.78 0.64 12.46
C LEU A 137 -4.95 -0.66 12.50
N LEU A 138 -5.58 -1.78 12.86
CA LEU A 138 -5.00 -3.11 12.74
C LEU A 138 -5.37 -3.79 11.41
N SER A 139 -6.30 -3.20 10.65
CA SER A 139 -6.70 -3.63 9.32
C SER A 139 -6.34 -2.59 8.26
N GLN A 140 -6.20 -3.04 7.02
CA GLN A 140 -5.93 -2.19 5.86
C GLN A 140 -7.00 -2.40 4.81
N ALA A 141 -7.30 -1.35 4.05
CA ALA A 141 -8.07 -1.44 2.82
C ALA A 141 -7.12 -1.38 1.62
N TYR A 142 -7.47 -2.09 0.56
CA TYR A 142 -6.64 -2.21 -0.64
C TYR A 142 -7.41 -1.82 -1.90
N SER A 143 -6.71 -1.14 -2.82
CA SER A 143 -7.17 -0.86 -4.18
C SER A 143 -6.29 -1.58 -5.19
N HIS A 144 -6.91 -2.06 -6.27
CA HIS A 144 -6.21 -2.73 -7.39
C HIS A 144 -5.89 -1.77 -8.55
N GLY A 145 -5.88 -0.46 -8.31
CA GLY A 145 -5.52 0.55 -9.31
C GLY A 145 -6.70 1.30 -9.91
N ASP A 146 -7.90 1.02 -9.44
CA ASP A 146 -9.15 1.72 -9.83
C ASP A 146 -9.49 2.91 -8.89
N GLY A 147 -8.66 3.18 -7.89
CA GLY A 147 -8.90 4.20 -6.87
C GLY A 147 -9.98 3.81 -5.84
N ILE A 148 -10.57 2.63 -5.98
CA ILE A 148 -11.60 2.12 -5.07
C ILE A 148 -10.95 1.18 -4.06
N PHE A 149 -10.95 1.59 -2.80
CA PHE A 149 -10.44 0.79 -1.69
C PHE A 149 -11.51 -0.17 -1.18
N ARG A 150 -11.13 -1.43 -1.01
CA ARG A 150 -11.99 -2.48 -0.49
C ARG A 150 -11.52 -2.89 0.89
N CYS A 151 -12.43 -2.81 1.85
CA CYS A 151 -12.17 -3.18 3.24
C CYS A 151 -12.30 -4.70 3.42
N PRO A 152 -11.56 -5.30 4.38
CA PRO A 152 -11.83 -6.67 4.81
C PRO A 152 -13.20 -6.75 5.53
N PRO A 153 -13.81 -7.96 5.64
CA PRO A 153 -15.17 -8.10 6.19
C PRO A 153 -15.38 -7.60 7.62
N TRP A 154 -14.31 -7.44 8.38
CA TRP A 154 -14.33 -6.94 9.76
C TRP A 154 -14.00 -5.46 9.88
N MET A 155 -13.84 -4.74 8.76
CA MET A 155 -13.63 -3.31 8.71
C MET A 155 -14.74 -2.64 7.92
N SER A 156 -15.34 -1.60 8.47
CA SER A 156 -16.41 -0.83 7.83
C SER A 156 -16.07 0.66 7.83
N VAL A 157 -16.49 1.33 6.77
CA VAL A 157 -16.29 2.77 6.61
C VAL A 157 -17.63 3.45 6.38
N SER A 158 -17.85 4.56 7.06
CA SER A 158 -18.98 5.45 6.86
C SER A 158 -18.49 6.89 6.71
N VAL A 159 -19.35 7.79 6.29
CA VAL A 159 -18.99 9.21 6.18
C VAL A 159 -19.71 10.03 7.23
N ARG A 160 -19.09 11.14 7.63
CA ARG A 160 -19.71 12.21 8.43
C ARG A 160 -19.68 13.51 7.65
N ASP A 161 -20.62 14.39 7.99
CA ASP A 161 -20.59 15.76 7.48
C ASP A 161 -19.31 16.48 8.00
N VAL A 162 -18.69 17.26 7.12
CA VAL A 162 -17.45 17.98 7.46
C VAL A 162 -17.70 19.14 8.44
N GLN A 163 -18.90 19.75 8.36
CA GLN A 163 -19.29 20.88 9.21
C GLN A 163 -20.03 20.42 10.46
N ASP A 164 -20.73 19.28 10.40
CA ASP A 164 -21.42 18.67 11.55
C ASP A 164 -20.96 17.20 11.74
N PRO A 165 -19.92 16.97 12.55
CA PRO A 165 -19.34 15.62 12.75
C PRO A 165 -20.28 14.64 13.45
N LEU A 166 -21.40 15.08 14.00
CA LEU A 166 -22.41 14.20 14.59
C LEU A 166 -23.36 13.62 13.54
N SER A 167 -23.52 14.31 12.40
CA SER A 167 -24.29 13.81 11.26
C SER A 167 -23.50 12.79 10.48
N LYS A 168 -23.95 11.52 10.51
CA LYS A 168 -23.28 10.34 9.92
C LYS A 168 -24.17 9.66 8.89
N PHE A 169 -23.55 9.20 7.83
CA PHE A 169 -24.22 8.54 6.71
C PHE A 169 -23.48 7.24 6.34
N PRO A 170 -24.21 6.18 5.95
CA PRO A 170 -23.57 4.93 5.55
C PRO A 170 -22.79 5.04 4.23
N SER A 171 -23.17 5.99 3.36
CA SER A 171 -22.53 6.25 2.06
C SER A 171 -22.59 7.73 1.73
N GLY A 172 -21.81 8.16 0.73
CA GLY A 172 -21.70 9.56 0.29
C GLY A 172 -20.29 10.11 0.42
N LYS A 173 -20.14 11.43 0.30
CA LYS A 173 -18.88 12.16 0.41
C LYS A 173 -18.78 12.86 1.76
N GLY A 174 -17.63 12.71 2.44
CA GLY A 174 -17.43 13.39 3.74
C GLY A 174 -16.14 12.97 4.42
N GLY A 175 -16.02 13.29 5.69
CA GLY A 175 -14.97 12.78 6.56
C GLY A 175 -15.17 11.30 6.86
N LEU A 176 -14.10 10.50 6.83
CA LEU A 176 -14.21 9.07 7.03
C LEU A 176 -14.29 8.71 8.51
N ASN A 177 -15.27 7.87 8.86
CA ASN A 177 -15.35 7.15 10.12
C ASN A 177 -15.08 5.68 9.84
N ILE A 178 -14.15 5.09 10.57
CA ILE A 178 -13.75 3.69 10.41
C ILE A 178 -14.14 2.91 11.65
N MET A 179 -14.73 1.76 11.45
CA MET A 179 -14.92 0.73 12.45
C MET A 179 -14.05 -0.47 12.09
N ASP A 180 -13.05 -0.77 12.91
CA ASP A 180 -12.13 -1.89 12.72
C ASP A 180 -12.28 -2.88 13.88
N LEU A 181 -12.97 -3.98 13.64
CA LEU A 181 -13.23 -5.01 14.66
C LEU A 181 -11.97 -5.81 15.04
N ALA A 182 -10.90 -5.74 14.24
CA ALA A 182 -9.61 -6.29 14.64
C ALA A 182 -8.96 -5.46 15.77
N ASN A 183 -9.44 -4.24 16.02
CA ASN A 183 -8.91 -3.28 16.99
C ASN A 183 -9.80 -3.13 18.25
N MET A 184 -10.55 -4.17 18.60
CA MET A 184 -11.49 -4.12 19.72
C MET A 184 -10.83 -3.90 21.07
N ASP A 185 -9.61 -4.43 21.24
CA ASP A 185 -8.88 -4.34 22.51
C ASP A 185 -8.19 -2.98 22.73
N SER A 186 -8.24 -2.06 21.75
CA SER A 186 -7.74 -0.70 21.90
C SER A 186 -8.76 0.34 21.42
N CYS A 187 -8.88 0.61 20.12
CA CYS A 187 -9.78 1.62 19.59
C CYS A 187 -10.44 1.16 18.28
N ALA A 188 -11.62 0.53 18.37
CA ALA A 188 -12.34 0.01 17.22
C ALA A 188 -13.03 1.10 16.38
N PHE A 189 -13.24 2.31 16.90
CA PHE A 189 -13.99 3.39 16.24
C PHE A 189 -13.12 4.61 16.10
N ILE A 190 -12.82 5.01 14.87
CA ILE A 190 -11.91 6.10 14.57
C ILE A 190 -12.59 7.10 13.62
N ALA A 191 -12.64 8.38 14.02
CA ALA A 191 -12.98 9.48 13.14
C ALA A 191 -11.67 10.06 12.57
N THR A 192 -11.34 9.71 11.35
CA THR A 192 -10.10 10.13 10.69
C THR A 192 -10.19 11.58 10.20
N GLN A 193 -9.05 12.18 9.84
CA GLN A 193 -9.03 13.47 9.13
C GLN A 193 -9.15 13.32 7.62
N ASP A 194 -9.21 12.10 7.13
CA ASP A 194 -9.31 11.83 5.70
C ASP A 194 -10.71 12.12 5.16
N LEU A 195 -10.73 12.62 3.94
CA LEU A 195 -11.93 12.83 3.15
C LEU A 195 -12.05 11.73 2.09
N GLY A 196 -13.26 11.26 1.87
CA GLY A 196 -13.49 10.21 0.89
C GLY A 196 -14.93 10.10 0.42
N ILE A 197 -15.15 9.15 -0.48
CA ILE A 197 -16.48 8.77 -0.96
C ILE A 197 -16.69 7.30 -0.58
N VAL A 198 -17.76 7.02 0.15
CA VAL A 198 -18.21 5.66 0.43
C VAL A 198 -19.35 5.33 -0.52
N HIS A 199 -19.16 4.31 -1.33
CA HIS A 199 -20.17 3.80 -2.24
C HIS A 199 -21.13 2.86 -1.51
N ALA A 200 -22.40 2.89 -1.91
CA ALA A 200 -23.44 2.02 -1.36
C ALA A 200 -23.29 0.57 -1.85
#